data_b712a65a1e6ac0545c9b976d0c3abc4a
#
_entry.id   b712a65a1e6ac0545c9b976d0c3abc4a
#
_cell.length_a   1.000
_cell.length_b   1.000
_cell.length_c   1.000
_cell.angle_alpha   90.00
_cell.angle_beta   90.00
_cell.angle_gamma   90.00
#
_symmetry.space_group_name_H-M   'P 1'
#
loop_
_entity.id
_entity.type
_entity.pdbx_description
1 polymer ?
#
loop_
_entity_poly.entity_id
_entity_poly.type
_entity_poly.pdbx_seq_one_letter_code
_entity_poly.pdbx_strand_id
1 'polypeptide(L)'
;VIITSKSYSNGCNAGYTSLAKDLDEQIRLYPSLTHVFSAGNDGNSNCGYGAGAGWGNVTGGHKQAKNVIAVANLTQISNLAGSSSRGPAADGRIKPDVGAKGTSVNSTLPNNTYDSFTGTSMACPGVAGCMAQLYQAYKELNGNVNPPSDLMKCVVLNSADDLGNPGPDFKHGWGEINVLKGLSILENNQYQSGSITQGSDEDHILNIPAGTKEINIMVYWHDKEASTNASIALVNDLDISLTSPSGSVTLPWVLDPTPNSSILNTPATQGVDDLNNMEQITIKNPTPGTYILTVNGTAVPYGPQQYFMTYEIQSSEITLTYPIGGEGLVPGEFELIRWDATDDSYPFVLEYTIDNGINWNIINNNVGVNSTFYNWNVPNSLNGVPVATDAARVRITRNGITDESDANFTIIDVPNVSVNWICPDSIYVIWSSVTGATDYEVSMLGQKYMDSMTTVVSNGNTTQSALLLNPNPNILDSWFSVCAKKNDGKGRRDVAVNAQPNNSSCAAPPVANFIVNDPISCSGEVSFQDDSYGQPSNWLWNFGDGNTSNLENPLHSYLSLRPV
;
A
#
# COMPACT_ATOMS: atom_id res chain seq x y z
N VAL A 1 11.97 -2.18 18.45
CA VAL A 1 10.70 -2.42 17.71
C VAL A 1 9.76 -1.32 18.10
N ILE A 2 9.22 -0.60 17.10
CA ILE A 2 8.28 0.52 17.30
C ILE A 2 6.88 0.22 16.74
N ILE A 3 6.76 -0.72 15.80
CA ILE A 3 5.48 -1.19 15.26
C ILE A 3 5.46 -2.71 15.36
N THR A 4 4.35 -3.26 15.82
CA THR A 4 4.11 -4.71 15.83
C THR A 4 2.81 -5.04 15.10
N SER A 5 2.82 -6.13 14.33
CA SER A 5 1.65 -6.69 13.66
C SER A 5 1.33 -8.06 14.26
N LYS A 6 0.11 -8.26 14.73
CA LYS A 6 -0.29 -9.47 15.45
C LYS A 6 -1.65 -9.99 15.00
N SER A 7 -1.64 -11.17 14.39
CA SER A 7 -2.82 -11.80 13.79
C SER A 7 -3.19 -13.11 14.47
N TYR A 8 -3.43 -13.07 15.79
CA TYR A 8 -3.90 -14.21 16.58
C TYR A 8 -5.10 -13.83 17.45
N SER A 9 -5.81 -14.79 18.02
CA SER A 9 -6.90 -14.53 18.95
C SER A 9 -6.87 -15.49 20.13
N ASN A 10 -7.45 -15.04 21.26
CA ASN A 10 -7.73 -15.84 22.44
C ASN A 10 -9.10 -15.42 23.00
N GLY A 11 -10.08 -16.29 22.89
CA GLY A 11 -11.45 -16.02 23.34
C GLY A 11 -12.24 -15.10 22.40
N CYS A 12 -13.47 -14.83 22.78
CA CYS A 12 -14.43 -14.04 22.03
C CYS A 12 -15.09 -13.05 22.99
N ASN A 13 -15.04 -11.76 22.71
CA ASN A 13 -15.51 -10.67 23.57
C ASN A 13 -15.01 -10.77 25.03
N ALA A 14 -13.71 -10.99 25.18
CA ALA A 14 -13.13 -11.33 26.49
C ALA A 14 -13.06 -10.17 27.50
N GLY A 15 -13.46 -8.96 27.10
CA GLY A 15 -13.41 -7.76 27.92
C GLY A 15 -12.00 -7.21 28.14
N TYR A 16 -11.91 -6.25 29.05
CA TYR A 16 -10.64 -5.62 29.40
C TYR A 16 -9.81 -6.53 30.33
N THR A 17 -9.08 -7.47 29.74
CA THR A 17 -8.27 -8.48 30.45
C THR A 17 -6.92 -7.92 30.93
N SER A 18 -6.14 -8.73 31.65
CA SER A 18 -4.76 -8.40 32.00
C SER A 18 -3.90 -8.08 30.76
N LEU A 19 -4.13 -8.81 29.64
CA LEU A 19 -3.43 -8.51 28.37
C LEU A 19 -3.77 -7.14 27.82
N ALA A 20 -5.04 -6.69 27.92
CA ALA A 20 -5.41 -5.34 27.51
C ALA A 20 -4.73 -4.29 28.38
N LYS A 21 -4.72 -4.50 29.69
CA LYS A 21 -4.03 -3.64 30.65
C LYS A 21 -2.54 -3.53 30.35
N ASP A 22 -1.86 -4.67 30.18
CA ASP A 22 -0.42 -4.71 29.90
C ASP A 22 -0.06 -3.98 28.59
N LEU A 23 -0.91 -4.07 27.57
CA LEU A 23 -0.70 -3.38 26.29
C LEU A 23 -0.89 -1.87 26.41
N ASP A 24 -1.94 -1.41 27.11
CA ASP A 24 -2.15 0.02 27.34
C ASP A 24 -1.01 0.61 28.17
N GLU A 25 -0.51 -0.13 29.19
CA GLU A 25 0.66 0.27 29.96
C GLU A 25 1.94 0.33 29.11
N GLN A 26 2.20 -0.69 28.26
CA GLN A 26 3.35 -0.70 27.36
C GLN A 26 3.35 0.49 26.42
N ILE A 27 2.23 0.78 25.76
CA ILE A 27 2.13 1.91 24.82
C ILE A 27 2.36 3.23 25.55
N ARG A 28 1.81 3.41 26.76
CA ARG A 28 2.02 4.60 27.56
C ARG A 28 3.47 4.78 28.01
N LEU A 29 4.17 3.69 28.34
CA LEU A 29 5.57 3.70 28.76
C LEU A 29 6.56 3.86 27.59
N TYR A 30 6.16 3.48 26.39
CA TYR A 30 6.98 3.56 25.17
C TYR A 30 6.28 4.43 24.12
N PRO A 31 6.43 5.76 24.16
CA PRO A 31 5.60 6.71 23.41
C PRO A 31 5.62 6.58 21.89
N SER A 32 6.58 5.85 21.32
CA SER A 32 6.64 5.58 19.87
C SER A 32 6.19 4.16 19.51
N LEU A 33 5.67 3.37 20.47
CA LEU A 33 5.26 1.99 20.25
C LEU A 33 3.81 1.92 19.78
N THR A 34 3.58 1.29 18.64
CA THR A 34 2.23 0.98 18.13
C THR A 34 2.03 -0.53 18.02
N HIS A 35 0.91 -1.01 18.55
CA HIS A 35 0.45 -2.38 18.39
C HIS A 35 -0.75 -2.44 17.44
N VAL A 36 -0.60 -3.16 16.33
CA VAL A 36 -1.68 -3.42 15.37
C VAL A 36 -2.14 -4.86 15.51
N PHE A 37 -3.43 -5.07 15.68
CA PHE A 37 -4.06 -6.37 15.83
C PHE A 37 -5.16 -6.61 14.81
N SER A 38 -5.32 -7.85 14.37
CA SER A 38 -6.52 -8.27 13.64
C SER A 38 -7.73 -8.25 14.57
N ALA A 39 -8.87 -7.66 14.19
CA ALA A 39 -10.07 -7.60 15.05
C ALA A 39 -10.66 -9.00 15.37
N GLY A 40 -10.49 -9.97 14.47
CA GLY A 40 -10.99 -11.34 14.57
C GLY A 40 -11.88 -11.72 13.42
N ASN A 41 -12.16 -13.04 13.32
CA ASN A 41 -12.95 -13.61 12.22
C ASN A 41 -14.27 -14.26 12.72
N ASP A 42 -14.78 -13.77 13.84
CA ASP A 42 -15.99 -14.26 14.50
C ASP A 42 -17.25 -13.42 14.17
N GLY A 43 -17.25 -12.70 13.04
CA GLY A 43 -18.32 -11.80 12.62
C GLY A 43 -19.73 -12.42 12.59
N ASN A 44 -19.84 -13.74 12.52
CA ASN A 44 -21.11 -14.47 12.57
C ASN A 44 -21.39 -15.13 13.93
N SER A 45 -20.48 -14.97 14.91
CA SER A 45 -20.60 -15.61 16.22
C SER A 45 -21.36 -14.74 17.22
N ASN A 46 -22.05 -15.39 18.16
CA ASN A 46 -22.61 -14.74 19.35
C ASN A 46 -21.62 -14.92 20.52
N CYS A 47 -20.94 -13.85 20.89
CA CYS A 47 -19.94 -13.84 21.96
C CYS A 47 -20.45 -13.29 23.30
N GLY A 48 -21.77 -13.26 23.47
CA GLY A 48 -22.38 -12.92 24.75
C GLY A 48 -22.56 -11.42 25.03
N TYR A 49 -22.39 -10.54 24.04
CA TYR A 49 -22.63 -9.10 24.21
C TYR A 49 -24.12 -8.77 24.50
N GLY A 50 -25.04 -9.65 24.10
CA GLY A 50 -26.48 -9.47 24.29
C GLY A 50 -27.25 -9.05 23.05
N ALA A 51 -26.57 -8.68 21.96
CA ALA A 51 -27.18 -8.27 20.69
C ALA A 51 -27.37 -9.43 19.67
N GLY A 52 -27.10 -10.67 20.09
CA GLY A 52 -27.16 -11.85 19.23
C GLY A 52 -25.87 -12.06 18.43
N ALA A 53 -25.96 -12.86 17.36
CA ALA A 53 -24.84 -13.10 16.47
C ALA A 53 -24.50 -11.85 15.63
N GLY A 54 -23.24 -11.65 15.35
CA GLY A 54 -22.79 -10.57 14.47
C GLY A 54 -22.36 -9.27 15.14
N TRP A 55 -22.46 -9.17 16.47
CA TRP A 55 -22.10 -7.97 17.23
C TRP A 55 -21.33 -8.33 18.51
N GLY A 56 -20.47 -7.40 18.98
CA GLY A 56 -19.70 -7.57 20.19
C GLY A 56 -18.84 -8.84 20.16
N ASN A 57 -18.17 -9.10 19.04
CA ASN A 57 -17.42 -10.34 18.80
C ASN A 57 -15.96 -10.11 18.40
N VAL A 58 -15.41 -8.95 18.74
CA VAL A 58 -13.96 -8.71 18.64
C VAL A 58 -13.23 -9.73 19.52
N THR A 59 -12.31 -10.48 18.91
CA THR A 59 -11.71 -11.65 19.56
C THR A 59 -10.53 -11.29 20.46
N GLY A 60 -10.50 -11.86 21.66
CA GLY A 60 -9.41 -11.71 22.62
C GLY A 60 -9.40 -10.38 23.39
N GLY A 61 -8.99 -10.43 24.66
CA GLY A 61 -8.91 -9.24 25.49
C GLY A 61 -7.86 -8.22 25.04
N HIS A 62 -6.76 -8.69 24.45
CA HIS A 62 -5.68 -7.81 23.96
C HIS A 62 -6.15 -6.82 22.88
N LYS A 63 -7.15 -7.17 22.06
CA LYS A 63 -7.72 -6.30 21.01
C LYS A 63 -8.72 -5.29 21.56
N GLN A 64 -9.14 -5.46 22.80
CA GLN A 64 -10.02 -4.55 23.51
C GLN A 64 -9.24 -3.52 24.35
N ALA A 65 -7.90 -3.55 24.32
CA ALA A 65 -7.08 -2.46 24.83
C ALA A 65 -7.42 -1.14 24.11
N LYS A 66 -7.36 -0.03 24.84
CA LYS A 66 -7.75 1.29 24.33
C LYS A 66 -6.75 1.83 23.31
N ASN A 67 -5.46 1.68 23.62
CA ASN A 67 -4.38 2.33 22.88
C ASN A 67 -3.89 1.53 21.66
N VAL A 68 -4.31 0.28 21.47
CA VAL A 68 -4.00 -0.54 20.29
C VAL A 68 -4.87 -0.18 19.09
N ILE A 69 -4.43 -0.56 17.89
CA ILE A 69 -5.25 -0.49 16.67
C ILE A 69 -5.78 -1.89 16.34
N ALA A 70 -7.09 -2.08 16.36
CA ALA A 70 -7.76 -3.31 15.95
C ALA A 70 -8.35 -3.13 14.54
N VAL A 71 -8.04 -4.07 13.62
CA VAL A 71 -8.28 -3.91 12.19
C VAL A 71 -9.37 -4.85 11.70
N ALA A 72 -10.40 -4.29 11.05
CA ALA A 72 -11.44 -5.02 10.33
C ALA A 72 -10.95 -5.49 8.96
N ASN A 73 -11.57 -6.55 8.44
CA ASN A 73 -11.31 -7.08 7.10
C ASN A 73 -12.28 -6.49 6.09
N LEU A 74 -11.75 -5.79 5.09
CA LEU A 74 -12.49 -5.28 3.93
C LEU A 74 -12.20 -6.12 2.68
N THR A 75 -13.15 -6.12 1.75
CA THR A 75 -12.95 -6.60 0.38
C THR A 75 -12.16 -5.60 -0.44
N GLN A 76 -11.80 -5.96 -1.67
CA GLN A 76 -11.10 -5.05 -2.59
C GLN A 76 -11.92 -3.79 -2.94
N ILE A 77 -13.24 -3.85 -2.81
CA ILE A 77 -14.18 -2.75 -3.06
C ILE A 77 -14.75 -2.19 -1.77
N SER A 78 -13.95 -2.21 -0.70
CA SER A 78 -14.21 -1.57 0.61
C SER A 78 -15.46 -2.04 1.35
N ASN A 79 -16.06 -3.18 0.97
CA ASN A 79 -17.14 -3.80 1.73
C ASN A 79 -16.58 -4.61 2.91
N LEU A 80 -17.27 -4.56 4.05
CA LEU A 80 -16.93 -5.41 5.19
C LEU A 80 -17.06 -6.89 4.83
N ALA A 81 -16.02 -7.67 5.05
CA ALA A 81 -16.11 -9.13 4.91
C ALA A 81 -17.04 -9.72 5.96
N GLY A 82 -17.92 -10.65 5.56
CA GLY A 82 -18.93 -11.22 6.45
C GLY A 82 -18.37 -11.89 7.71
N SER A 83 -17.14 -12.42 7.62
CA SER A 83 -16.43 -13.03 8.76
C SER A 83 -15.74 -12.03 9.67
N SER A 84 -15.57 -10.77 9.26
CA SER A 84 -14.89 -9.78 10.10
C SER A 84 -15.62 -9.57 11.42
N SER A 85 -14.90 -9.66 12.53
CA SER A 85 -15.46 -9.36 13.86
C SER A 85 -15.88 -7.88 13.94
N ARG A 86 -16.99 -7.64 14.67
CA ARG A 86 -17.60 -6.33 14.85
C ARG A 86 -17.67 -5.99 16.32
N GLY A 87 -17.64 -4.71 16.60
CA GLY A 87 -17.87 -4.17 17.94
C GLY A 87 -19.32 -4.30 18.41
N PRO A 88 -19.62 -3.66 19.52
CA PRO A 88 -18.71 -2.91 20.41
C PRO A 88 -17.68 -3.81 21.11
N ALA A 89 -16.66 -3.19 21.72
CA ALA A 89 -15.90 -3.83 22.78
C ALA A 89 -16.83 -4.21 23.94
N ALA A 90 -16.39 -5.05 24.86
CA ALA A 90 -17.25 -5.54 25.94
C ALA A 90 -17.80 -4.45 26.85
N ASP A 91 -17.11 -3.32 26.95
CA ASP A 91 -17.49 -2.12 27.71
C ASP A 91 -18.20 -1.05 26.87
N GLY A 92 -18.56 -1.36 25.62
CA GLY A 92 -19.31 -0.44 24.75
C GLY A 92 -18.46 0.43 23.81
N ARG A 93 -17.12 0.48 23.99
CA ARG A 93 -16.23 1.30 23.15
C ARG A 93 -16.24 0.89 21.68
N ILE A 94 -15.88 1.85 20.83
CA ILE A 94 -15.73 1.65 19.40
C ILE A 94 -14.58 0.66 19.15
N LYS A 95 -14.89 -0.43 18.50
CA LYS A 95 -13.99 -1.41 17.89
C LYS A 95 -14.72 -2.05 16.70
N PRO A 96 -14.01 -2.47 15.62
CA PRO A 96 -12.58 -2.23 15.37
C PRO A 96 -12.25 -0.74 15.33
N ASP A 97 -10.95 -0.38 15.28
CA ASP A 97 -10.53 1.03 15.15
C ASP A 97 -10.59 1.48 13.67
N VAL A 98 -10.16 0.62 12.74
CA VAL A 98 -10.06 0.93 11.31
C VAL A 98 -10.20 -0.35 10.48
N GLY A 99 -10.57 -0.22 9.22
CA GLY A 99 -10.61 -1.32 8.25
C GLY A 99 -9.48 -1.25 7.22
N ALA A 100 -9.12 -2.40 6.67
CA ALA A 100 -8.23 -2.50 5.52
C ALA A 100 -8.52 -3.77 4.70
N LYS A 101 -8.05 -3.82 3.45
CA LYS A 101 -8.18 -5.00 2.60
C LYS A 101 -7.54 -6.22 3.26
N GLY A 102 -8.34 -7.25 3.47
CA GLY A 102 -7.91 -8.55 4.01
C GLY A 102 -8.59 -9.73 3.31
N THR A 103 -9.36 -9.47 2.24
CA THR A 103 -10.05 -10.50 1.47
C THR A 103 -9.27 -10.82 0.19
N SER A 104 -9.03 -12.12 -0.04
CA SER A 104 -8.29 -12.61 -1.23
C SER A 104 -6.92 -11.93 -1.39
N VAL A 105 -6.16 -11.87 -0.30
CA VAL A 105 -4.80 -11.33 -0.30
C VAL A 105 -3.83 -12.44 -0.68
N ASN A 106 -3.20 -12.30 -1.83
CA ASN A 106 -2.15 -13.22 -2.30
C ASN A 106 -0.83 -12.92 -1.58
N SER A 107 -0.20 -13.95 -1.04
CA SER A 107 1.08 -13.80 -0.33
C SER A 107 1.87 -15.12 -0.34
N THR A 108 3.11 -15.05 0.18
CA THR A 108 4.03 -16.18 0.26
C THR A 108 3.59 -17.22 1.29
N LEU A 109 3.81 -18.49 0.97
CA LEU A 109 3.57 -19.63 1.85
C LEU A 109 4.86 -20.44 2.06
N PRO A 110 4.88 -21.39 3.05
CA PRO A 110 5.95 -22.35 3.18
C PRO A 110 6.19 -23.12 1.87
N ASN A 111 7.41 -23.60 1.66
CA ASN A 111 7.86 -24.35 0.48
C ASN A 111 7.85 -23.51 -0.81
N ASN A 112 8.07 -22.20 -0.69
CA ASN A 112 8.21 -21.29 -1.83
C ASN A 112 6.98 -21.30 -2.76
N THR A 113 5.80 -21.30 -2.17
CA THR A 113 4.53 -21.21 -2.89
C THR A 113 3.81 -19.90 -2.56
N TYR A 114 2.77 -19.62 -3.33
CA TYR A 114 1.87 -18.47 -3.12
C TYR A 114 0.45 -18.97 -3.06
N ASP A 115 -0.37 -18.35 -2.25
CA ASP A 115 -1.81 -18.56 -2.23
C ASP A 115 -2.54 -17.34 -1.69
N SER A 116 -3.85 -17.31 -1.88
CA SER A 116 -4.73 -16.23 -1.44
C SER A 116 -5.47 -16.59 -0.17
N PHE A 117 -5.34 -15.77 0.85
CA PHE A 117 -6.06 -15.92 2.10
C PHE A 117 -7.01 -14.76 2.37
N THR A 118 -8.01 -15.05 3.19
CA THR A 118 -9.01 -14.07 3.61
C THR A 118 -9.13 -14.06 5.13
N GLY A 119 -9.08 -12.86 5.72
CA GLY A 119 -9.26 -12.66 7.15
C GLY A 119 -8.72 -11.33 7.64
N THR A 120 -9.13 -10.91 8.83
CA THR A 120 -8.54 -9.76 9.53
C THR A 120 -7.04 -9.93 9.76
N SER A 121 -6.55 -11.18 9.70
CA SER A 121 -5.11 -11.50 9.75
C SER A 121 -4.31 -11.01 8.55
N MET A 122 -4.96 -10.77 7.40
CA MET A 122 -4.37 -10.21 6.18
C MET A 122 -4.50 -8.68 6.17
N ALA A 123 -5.60 -8.14 6.72
CA ALA A 123 -5.81 -6.70 6.86
C ALA A 123 -4.84 -6.06 7.87
N CYS A 124 -4.59 -6.71 9.00
CA CYS A 124 -3.73 -6.23 10.07
C CYS A 124 -2.30 -5.88 9.61
N PRO A 125 -1.54 -6.75 8.92
CA PRO A 125 -0.21 -6.40 8.41
C PRO A 125 -0.26 -5.30 7.33
N GLY A 126 -1.36 -5.15 6.59
CA GLY A 126 -1.58 -4.01 5.70
C GLY A 126 -1.55 -2.69 6.46
N VAL A 127 -2.35 -2.56 7.53
CA VAL A 127 -2.33 -1.37 8.40
C VAL A 127 -0.97 -1.16 9.06
N ALA A 128 -0.29 -2.24 9.50
CA ALA A 128 1.06 -2.11 10.07
C ALA A 128 2.08 -1.59 9.04
N GLY A 129 1.94 -1.96 7.77
CA GLY A 129 2.73 -1.43 6.65
C GLY A 129 2.44 0.06 6.40
N CYS A 130 1.17 0.45 6.39
CA CYS A 130 0.74 1.85 6.31
C CYS A 130 1.32 2.70 7.46
N MET A 131 1.25 2.18 8.69
CA MET A 131 1.87 2.82 9.84
C MET A 131 3.38 3.01 9.66
N ALA A 132 4.08 2.02 9.08
CA ALA A 132 5.52 2.14 8.82
C ALA A 132 5.84 3.26 7.82
N GLN A 133 5.01 3.44 6.79
CA GLN A 133 5.14 4.54 5.82
C GLN A 133 4.94 5.91 6.51
N LEU A 134 3.88 6.06 7.31
CA LEU A 134 3.64 7.30 8.06
C LEU A 134 4.75 7.60 9.08
N TYR A 135 5.29 6.57 9.75
CA TYR A 135 6.45 6.72 10.65
C TYR A 135 7.69 7.19 9.90
N GLN A 136 7.94 6.66 8.70
CA GLN A 136 9.04 7.13 7.86
C GLN A 136 8.82 8.58 7.44
N ALA A 137 7.64 8.93 6.94
CA ALA A 137 7.29 10.30 6.54
C ALA A 137 7.48 11.29 7.69
N TYR A 138 6.95 10.98 8.87
CA TYR A 138 7.16 11.84 10.04
C TYR A 138 8.65 12.04 10.38
N LYS A 139 9.44 10.97 10.31
CA LYS A 139 10.90 11.06 10.57
C LYS A 139 11.60 11.94 9.55
N GLU A 140 11.24 11.84 8.29
CA GLU A 140 11.81 12.69 7.22
C GLU A 140 11.45 14.16 7.43
N LEU A 141 10.20 14.45 7.81
CA LEU A 141 9.72 15.81 8.12
C LEU A 141 10.29 16.38 9.43
N ASN A 142 10.64 15.53 10.41
CA ASN A 142 10.99 15.94 11.76
C ASN A 142 12.42 15.54 12.17
N GLY A 143 13.40 15.62 11.25
CA GLY A 143 14.82 15.45 11.56
C GLY A 143 15.19 14.05 12.09
N ASN A 144 14.54 13.02 11.58
CA ASN A 144 14.76 11.60 11.89
C ASN A 144 14.36 11.17 13.33
N VAL A 145 13.48 11.93 13.98
CA VAL A 145 12.90 11.59 15.29
C VAL A 145 11.75 10.61 15.11
N ASN A 146 11.64 9.60 15.98
CA ASN A 146 10.48 8.71 15.98
C ASN A 146 9.20 9.49 16.37
N PRO A 147 8.08 9.27 15.69
CA PRO A 147 6.83 9.92 16.04
C PRO A 147 6.28 9.45 17.39
N PRO A 148 5.50 10.28 18.07
CA PRO A 148 4.60 9.84 19.13
C PRO A 148 3.52 8.91 18.56
N SER A 149 3.28 7.76 19.17
CA SER A 149 2.32 6.78 18.65
C SER A 149 0.86 7.19 18.85
N ASP A 150 0.58 8.06 19.81
CA ASP A 150 -0.73 8.73 19.97
C ASP A 150 -1.05 9.68 18.81
N LEU A 151 -0.06 10.50 18.37
CA LEU A 151 -0.20 11.28 17.14
C LEU A 151 -0.46 10.37 15.94
N MET A 152 0.32 9.30 15.78
CA MET A 152 0.17 8.41 14.63
C MET A 152 -1.19 7.69 14.61
N LYS A 153 -1.69 7.26 15.76
CA LYS A 153 -3.04 6.69 15.84
C LYS A 153 -4.10 7.74 15.54
N CYS A 154 -3.98 8.95 16.10
CA CYS A 154 -4.88 10.07 15.80
C CYS A 154 -4.93 10.37 14.29
N VAL A 155 -3.77 10.47 13.62
CA VAL A 155 -3.66 10.66 12.17
C VAL A 155 -4.41 9.57 11.41
N VAL A 156 -4.13 8.29 11.71
CA VAL A 156 -4.74 7.15 11.00
C VAL A 156 -6.27 7.10 11.16
N LEU A 157 -6.77 7.39 12.36
CA LEU A 157 -8.22 7.36 12.59
C LEU A 157 -8.93 8.57 11.96
N ASN A 158 -8.33 9.76 12.05
CA ASN A 158 -8.95 10.98 11.52
C ASN A 158 -8.91 11.07 9.99
N SER A 159 -7.92 10.45 9.35
CA SER A 159 -7.77 10.42 7.88
C SER A 159 -8.44 9.23 7.22
N ALA A 160 -9.09 8.34 7.97
CA ALA A 160 -9.77 7.18 7.41
C ALA A 160 -10.95 7.60 6.53
N ASP A 161 -11.16 6.88 5.43
CA ASP A 161 -12.31 7.07 4.55
C ASP A 161 -13.55 6.48 5.22
N ASP A 162 -14.52 7.32 5.52
CA ASP A 162 -15.76 6.91 6.19
C ASP A 162 -16.51 5.85 5.39
N LEU A 163 -16.88 4.75 6.04
CA LEU A 163 -17.58 3.62 5.44
C LEU A 163 -18.83 3.23 6.23
N GLY A 164 -19.85 2.84 5.50
CA GLY A 164 -21.07 2.35 6.11
C GLY A 164 -22.02 3.47 6.52
N ASN A 165 -22.22 3.69 7.82
CA ASN A 165 -23.01 4.81 8.33
C ASN A 165 -22.13 6.07 8.41
N PRO A 166 -22.71 7.29 8.23
CA PRO A 166 -21.93 8.51 8.43
C PRO A 166 -21.31 8.60 9.84
N GLY A 167 -20.03 8.94 9.91
CA GLY A 167 -19.24 8.90 11.13
C GLY A 167 -18.83 7.48 11.53
N PRO A 168 -18.32 7.26 12.74
CA PRO A 168 -17.87 5.94 13.16
C PRO A 168 -19.03 4.94 13.24
N ASP A 169 -18.72 3.66 13.04
CA ASP A 169 -19.65 2.56 13.30
C ASP A 169 -18.95 1.32 13.89
N PHE A 170 -19.72 0.39 14.45
CA PHE A 170 -19.18 -0.82 15.08
C PHE A 170 -18.73 -1.91 14.07
N LYS A 171 -18.77 -1.65 12.77
CA LYS A 171 -18.34 -2.56 11.71
C LYS A 171 -16.98 -2.18 11.14
N HIS A 172 -16.80 -0.89 10.86
CA HIS A 172 -15.65 -0.32 10.17
C HIS A 172 -14.75 0.50 11.10
N GLY A 173 -15.22 0.80 12.34
CA GLY A 173 -14.59 1.77 13.21
C GLY A 173 -14.70 3.18 12.62
N TRP A 174 -13.57 3.84 12.40
CA TRP A 174 -13.49 5.17 11.78
C TRP A 174 -13.45 5.14 10.25
N GLY A 175 -13.40 3.94 9.63
CA GLY A 175 -13.41 3.77 8.17
C GLY A 175 -12.27 2.93 7.62
N GLU A 176 -12.03 3.02 6.30
CA GLU A 176 -10.88 2.42 5.63
C GLU A 176 -9.65 3.29 5.78
N ILE A 177 -8.50 2.70 6.12
CA ILE A 177 -7.24 3.44 6.26
C ILE A 177 -6.87 4.15 4.95
N ASN A 178 -6.60 5.46 5.02
CA ASN A 178 -6.11 6.29 3.92
C ASN A 178 -4.76 6.92 4.29
N VAL A 179 -3.66 6.35 3.76
CA VAL A 179 -2.30 6.80 4.07
C VAL A 179 -1.97 8.13 3.41
N LEU A 180 -2.54 8.41 2.23
CA LEU A 180 -2.31 9.65 1.50
C LEU A 180 -2.85 10.85 2.28
N LYS A 181 -4.08 10.76 2.77
CA LYS A 181 -4.68 11.77 3.66
C LYS A 181 -3.90 11.90 4.96
N GLY A 182 -3.50 10.77 5.55
CA GLY A 182 -2.64 10.77 6.74
C GLY A 182 -1.29 11.46 6.52
N LEU A 183 -0.66 11.23 5.36
CA LEU A 183 0.56 11.93 4.95
C LEU A 183 0.30 13.44 4.80
N SER A 184 -0.79 13.84 4.16
CA SER A 184 -1.18 15.24 3.99
C SER A 184 -1.33 15.97 5.33
N ILE A 185 -1.93 15.33 6.34
CA ILE A 185 -2.01 15.87 7.71
C ILE A 185 -0.60 16.18 8.26
N LEU A 186 0.35 15.25 8.07
CA LEU A 186 1.73 15.41 8.56
C LEU A 186 2.50 16.50 7.79
N GLU A 187 2.42 16.52 6.47
CA GLU A 187 3.12 17.48 5.60
C GLU A 187 2.62 18.91 5.80
N ASN A 188 1.32 19.07 6.02
CA ASN A 188 0.71 20.38 6.25
C ASN A 188 0.72 20.81 7.72
N ASN A 189 1.36 20.03 8.62
CA ASN A 189 1.37 20.28 10.06
C ASN A 189 -0.05 20.49 10.65
N GLN A 190 -1.02 19.72 10.17
CA GLN A 190 -2.41 19.76 10.60
C GLN A 190 -2.62 18.97 11.89
N TYR A 191 -1.75 19.20 12.87
CA TYR A 191 -1.83 18.59 14.20
C TYR A 191 -1.27 19.52 15.27
N GLN A 192 -1.77 19.37 16.49
CA GLN A 192 -1.29 20.06 17.69
C GLN A 192 -1.32 19.10 18.88
N SER A 193 -0.55 19.39 19.90
CA SER A 193 -0.58 18.65 21.17
C SER A 193 -1.01 19.57 22.31
N GLY A 194 -1.66 19.00 23.29
CA GLY A 194 -2.05 19.68 24.51
C GLY A 194 -1.84 18.83 25.76
N SER A 195 -2.06 19.45 26.92
CA SER A 195 -1.95 18.79 28.23
C SER A 195 -2.98 19.35 29.19
N ILE A 196 -3.90 18.51 29.64
CA ILE A 196 -5.07 18.97 30.38
C ILE A 196 -5.17 18.32 31.76
N THR A 197 -5.68 19.06 32.71
CA THR A 197 -5.94 18.59 34.08
C THR A 197 -7.43 18.59 34.38
N GLN A 198 -7.82 17.94 35.47
CA GLN A 198 -9.20 17.85 35.92
C GLN A 198 -9.87 19.23 35.96
N GLY A 199 -10.98 19.37 35.20
CA GLY A 199 -11.84 20.56 35.20
C GLY A 199 -11.21 21.79 34.55
N SER A 200 -10.15 21.65 33.77
CA SER A 200 -9.58 22.73 32.94
C SER A 200 -9.99 22.60 31.48
N ASP A 201 -9.96 23.68 30.74
CA ASP A 201 -10.18 23.77 29.31
C ASP A 201 -8.90 24.20 28.59
N GLU A 202 -8.70 23.74 27.36
CA GLU A 202 -7.65 24.20 26.45
C GLU A 202 -8.25 24.47 25.07
N ASP A 203 -8.02 25.67 24.52
CA ASP A 203 -8.55 26.09 23.23
C ASP A 203 -7.51 26.00 22.14
N HIS A 204 -7.90 25.40 20.99
CA HIS A 204 -7.14 25.33 19.75
C HIS A 204 -7.83 26.12 18.65
N ILE A 205 -7.09 27.04 18.03
CA ILE A 205 -7.61 27.91 16.97
C ILE A 205 -7.37 27.26 15.61
N LEU A 206 -8.42 27.08 14.82
CA LEU A 206 -8.41 26.53 13.47
C LEU A 206 -8.94 27.57 12.48
N ASN A 207 -8.16 27.88 11.44
CA ASN A 207 -8.60 28.77 10.38
C ASN A 207 -9.03 27.96 9.16
N ILE A 208 -10.33 27.95 8.88
CA ILE A 208 -10.92 27.20 7.79
C ILE A 208 -11.04 28.10 6.54
N PRO A 209 -10.36 27.76 5.44
CA PRO A 209 -10.37 28.55 4.22
C PRO A 209 -11.71 28.49 3.48
N ALA A 210 -11.94 29.48 2.61
CA ALA A 210 -13.07 29.45 1.69
C ALA A 210 -12.91 28.29 0.68
N GLY A 211 -14.02 27.64 0.34
CA GLY A 211 -14.03 26.51 -0.59
C GLY A 211 -13.85 25.14 0.08
N THR A 212 -13.62 25.10 1.39
CA THR A 212 -13.61 23.85 2.15
C THR A 212 -14.97 23.15 2.05
N LYS A 213 -14.93 21.86 1.75
CA LYS A 213 -16.12 21.00 1.64
C LYS A 213 -16.40 20.21 2.90
N GLU A 214 -15.35 19.77 3.56
CA GLU A 214 -15.45 19.01 4.79
C GLU A 214 -14.24 19.28 5.68
N ILE A 215 -14.46 19.30 6.98
CA ILE A 215 -13.41 19.26 7.98
C ILE A 215 -13.67 18.09 8.93
N ASN A 216 -12.62 17.33 9.21
CA ASN A 216 -12.59 16.29 10.25
C ASN A 216 -11.57 16.71 11.30
N ILE A 217 -11.98 16.72 12.55
CA ILE A 217 -11.12 17.10 13.69
C ILE A 217 -11.22 15.99 14.71
N MET A 218 -10.08 15.40 15.10
CA MET A 218 -10.03 14.34 16.10
C MET A 218 -9.06 14.71 17.22
N VAL A 219 -9.48 14.42 18.45
CA VAL A 219 -8.61 14.38 19.63
C VAL A 219 -8.44 12.93 20.05
N TYR A 220 -7.21 12.52 20.31
CA TYR A 220 -6.86 11.19 20.77
C TYR A 220 -5.81 11.29 21.89
N TRP A 221 -5.94 10.44 22.90
CA TRP A 221 -4.97 10.34 23.99
C TRP A 221 -4.63 8.90 24.36
N HIS A 222 -3.37 8.68 24.74
CA HIS A 222 -2.99 7.44 25.39
C HIS A 222 -3.54 7.44 26.81
N ASP A 223 -4.73 6.89 26.96
CA ASP A 223 -5.35 6.80 28.25
C ASP A 223 -4.65 5.77 29.14
N LYS A 224 -4.60 6.05 30.44
CA LYS A 224 -4.01 5.18 31.44
C LYS A 224 -4.71 3.81 31.45
N GLU A 225 -3.94 2.77 31.68
CA GLU A 225 -4.45 1.40 31.85
C GLU A 225 -5.49 1.32 32.97
N ALA A 226 -6.64 0.72 32.68
CA ALA A 226 -7.70 0.45 33.65
C ALA A 226 -7.38 -0.79 34.51
N SER A 227 -8.20 -1.01 35.53
CA SER A 227 -8.20 -2.26 36.29
C SER A 227 -8.67 -3.43 35.40
N THR A 228 -8.08 -4.59 35.58
CA THR A 228 -8.54 -5.82 34.90
C THR A 228 -10.01 -6.06 35.19
N ASN A 229 -10.79 -6.40 34.16
CA ASN A 229 -12.25 -6.59 34.18
C ASN A 229 -13.04 -5.33 34.56
N ALA A 230 -12.51 -4.14 34.32
CA ALA A 230 -13.26 -2.91 34.45
C ALA A 230 -14.51 -2.96 33.54
N SER A 231 -15.65 -2.52 34.06
CA SER A 231 -16.90 -2.40 33.30
C SER A 231 -16.87 -1.21 32.32
N ILE A 232 -16.07 -0.21 32.63
CA ILE A 232 -15.69 0.93 31.77
C ILE A 232 -14.17 1.00 31.85
N ALA A 233 -13.50 0.90 30.71
CA ALA A 233 -12.03 0.91 30.65
C ALA A 233 -11.44 2.32 30.52
N LEU A 234 -12.24 3.33 30.16
CA LEU A 234 -11.81 4.73 30.15
C LEU A 234 -11.45 5.17 31.56
N VAL A 235 -10.28 5.79 31.74
CA VAL A 235 -9.75 6.24 33.02
C VAL A 235 -9.67 7.75 33.12
N ASN A 236 -9.05 8.38 32.13
CA ASN A 236 -9.10 9.83 31.95
C ASN A 236 -10.05 10.14 30.80
N ASP A 237 -11.02 10.97 31.07
CA ASP A 237 -12.10 11.36 30.18
C ASP A 237 -11.92 12.82 29.76
N LEU A 238 -11.78 13.05 28.46
CA LEU A 238 -11.65 14.34 27.82
C LEU A 238 -12.81 14.51 26.86
N ASP A 239 -13.49 15.65 26.93
CA ASP A 239 -14.56 16.04 26.01
C ASP A 239 -14.08 17.12 25.04
N ILE A 240 -14.56 17.09 23.79
CA ILE A 240 -14.33 18.15 22.83
C ILE A 240 -15.61 18.86 22.41
N SER A 241 -15.47 20.14 22.07
CA SER A 241 -16.50 20.90 21.40
C SER A 241 -15.90 21.86 20.39
N LEU A 242 -16.57 22.06 19.25
CA LEU A 242 -16.11 22.95 18.21
C LEU A 242 -17.05 24.13 18.05
N THR A 243 -16.56 25.34 18.33
CA THR A 243 -17.29 26.59 18.14
C THR A 243 -16.99 27.18 16.77
N SER A 244 -18.02 27.37 15.96
CA SER A 244 -17.94 27.98 14.62
C SER A 244 -17.77 29.51 14.69
N PRO A 245 -17.41 30.17 13.56
CA PRO A 245 -17.35 31.65 13.49
C PRO A 245 -18.66 32.34 13.83
N SER A 246 -19.80 31.66 13.70
CA SER A 246 -21.12 32.18 14.08
C SER A 246 -21.48 31.96 15.55
N GLY A 247 -20.64 31.27 16.31
CA GLY A 247 -20.88 30.88 17.70
C GLY A 247 -21.70 29.60 17.90
N SER A 248 -21.98 28.84 16.80
CA SER A 248 -22.64 27.54 16.93
C SER A 248 -21.65 26.50 17.44
N VAL A 249 -22.07 25.66 18.37
CA VAL A 249 -21.26 24.59 18.97
C VAL A 249 -21.66 23.25 18.36
N THR A 250 -20.67 22.47 17.97
CA THR A 250 -20.80 21.08 17.48
C THR A 250 -20.08 20.15 18.45
N LEU A 251 -20.73 19.05 18.82
CA LEU A 251 -20.20 18.00 19.69
C LEU A 251 -19.66 16.81 18.85
N PRO A 252 -18.83 15.94 19.44
CA PRO A 252 -18.27 14.78 18.75
C PRO A 252 -19.32 13.72 18.40
N TRP A 253 -18.92 12.77 17.56
CA TRP A 253 -19.70 11.59 17.21
C TRP A 253 -19.77 10.60 18.37
N VAL A 254 -20.97 10.11 18.68
CA VAL A 254 -21.24 9.10 19.72
C VAL A 254 -22.09 7.96 19.16
N LEU A 255 -21.74 6.73 19.53
CA LEU A 255 -22.50 5.53 19.20
C LEU A 255 -23.27 5.01 20.44
N ASP A 256 -24.48 4.51 20.23
CA ASP A 256 -25.25 3.83 21.28
C ASP A 256 -24.81 2.36 21.37
N PRO A 257 -24.12 1.94 22.46
CA PRO A 257 -23.64 0.58 22.64
C PRO A 257 -24.72 -0.38 23.20
N THR A 258 -25.97 0.04 23.32
CA THR A 258 -27.06 -0.78 23.84
C THR A 258 -27.10 -2.14 23.13
N PRO A 259 -27.14 -3.28 23.84
CA PRO A 259 -27.02 -4.61 23.27
C PRO A 259 -28.28 -5.03 22.49
N ASN A 260 -28.50 -4.37 21.38
CA ASN A 260 -29.58 -4.58 20.43
C ASN A 260 -29.05 -4.42 19.00
N SER A 261 -29.19 -5.43 18.16
CA SER A 261 -28.64 -5.45 16.79
C SER A 261 -29.14 -4.30 15.92
N SER A 262 -30.38 -3.84 16.11
CA SER A 262 -30.93 -2.72 15.35
C SER A 262 -30.30 -1.40 15.81
N ILE A 263 -30.11 -1.21 17.12
CA ILE A 263 -29.46 -0.01 17.69
C ILE A 263 -27.99 0.05 17.29
N LEU A 264 -27.24 -1.05 17.41
CA LEU A 264 -25.83 -1.11 17.04
C LEU A 264 -25.57 -0.88 15.54
N ASN A 265 -26.61 -0.90 14.72
CA ASN A 265 -26.55 -0.63 13.29
C ASN A 265 -27.06 0.80 12.92
N THR A 266 -27.43 1.62 13.90
CA THR A 266 -27.82 3.01 13.62
C THR A 266 -26.59 3.90 13.40
N PRO A 267 -26.72 4.99 12.61
CA PRO A 267 -25.67 5.99 12.50
C PRO A 267 -25.30 6.59 13.86
N ALA A 268 -24.05 7.04 13.97
CA ALA A 268 -23.60 7.85 15.10
C ALA A 268 -24.40 9.18 15.19
N THR A 269 -24.48 9.73 16.38
CA THR A 269 -25.11 11.03 16.66
C THR A 269 -24.11 11.95 17.35
N GLN A 270 -24.35 13.25 17.34
CA GLN A 270 -23.52 14.21 18.08
C GLN A 270 -23.91 14.21 19.55
N GLY A 271 -22.92 14.15 20.45
CA GLY A 271 -23.14 14.09 21.89
C GLY A 271 -21.84 14.05 22.69
N VAL A 272 -21.96 13.83 23.99
CA VAL A 272 -20.84 13.62 24.91
C VAL A 272 -20.45 12.14 24.89
N ASP A 273 -19.15 11.82 24.81
CA ASP A 273 -18.64 10.44 24.77
C ASP A 273 -17.89 10.09 26.07
N ASP A 274 -18.52 9.37 26.97
CA ASP A 274 -17.94 8.93 28.24
C ASP A 274 -17.24 7.54 28.15
N LEU A 275 -17.01 7.01 26.93
CA LEU A 275 -16.51 5.64 26.75
C LEU A 275 -15.16 5.56 26.04
N ASN A 276 -14.93 6.40 25.04
CA ASN A 276 -13.77 6.29 24.16
C ASN A 276 -12.65 7.26 24.54
N ASN A 277 -11.40 6.88 24.27
CA ASN A 277 -10.22 7.76 24.41
C ASN A 277 -9.86 8.44 23.08
N MET A 278 -10.88 8.72 22.29
CA MET A 278 -10.82 9.44 21.02
C MET A 278 -12.19 10.05 20.70
N GLU A 279 -12.18 11.27 20.24
CA GLU A 279 -13.39 11.98 19.86
C GLU A 279 -13.19 12.70 18.54
N GLN A 280 -14.18 12.65 17.64
CA GLN A 280 -14.12 13.29 16.34
C GLN A 280 -15.35 14.15 16.07
N ILE A 281 -15.11 15.31 15.45
CA ILE A 281 -16.14 16.20 14.91
C ILE A 281 -15.95 16.31 13.40
N THR A 282 -17.03 16.08 12.64
CA THR A 282 -17.08 16.30 11.19
C THR A 282 -18.06 17.43 10.87
N ILE A 283 -17.64 18.39 10.04
CA ILE A 283 -18.55 19.42 9.50
C ILE A 283 -18.47 19.43 7.98
N LYS A 284 -19.59 19.18 7.33
CA LYS A 284 -19.75 19.30 5.87
C LYS A 284 -20.10 20.74 5.49
N ASN A 285 -19.47 21.26 4.44
CA ASN A 285 -19.63 22.63 3.93
C ASN A 285 -19.47 23.69 5.02
N PRO A 286 -18.34 23.71 5.76
CA PRO A 286 -18.13 24.65 6.86
C PRO A 286 -18.14 26.11 6.36
N THR A 287 -18.65 27.01 7.18
CA THR A 287 -18.51 28.45 6.93
C THR A 287 -17.03 28.83 7.07
N PRO A 288 -16.41 29.52 6.09
CA PRO A 288 -15.03 29.97 6.23
C PRO A 288 -14.84 30.89 7.43
N GLY A 289 -13.70 30.77 8.11
CA GLY A 289 -13.36 31.61 9.24
C GLY A 289 -12.66 30.87 10.36
N THR A 290 -12.60 31.50 11.52
CA THR A 290 -11.93 30.96 12.70
C THR A 290 -12.87 30.09 13.52
N TYR A 291 -12.49 28.84 13.72
CA TYR A 291 -13.12 27.87 14.62
C TYR A 291 -12.26 27.72 15.87
N ILE A 292 -12.91 27.45 16.99
CA ILE A 292 -12.24 27.16 18.26
C ILE A 292 -12.63 25.74 18.68
N LEU A 293 -11.65 24.84 18.72
CA LEU A 293 -11.79 23.54 19.35
C LEU A 293 -11.43 23.69 20.82
N THR A 294 -12.37 23.45 21.71
CA THR A 294 -12.13 23.40 23.15
C THR A 294 -12.02 21.94 23.57
N VAL A 295 -10.93 21.61 24.28
CA VAL A 295 -10.73 20.32 24.94
C VAL A 295 -10.93 20.52 26.44
N ASN A 296 -11.85 19.76 27.04
CA ASN A 296 -12.19 19.83 28.46
C ASN A 296 -11.69 18.58 29.19
N GLY A 297 -11.05 18.71 30.34
CA GLY A 297 -10.68 17.61 31.23
C GLY A 297 -11.82 17.23 32.17
N THR A 298 -12.84 16.56 31.68
CA THR A 298 -14.07 16.22 32.40
C THR A 298 -13.84 15.32 33.59
N ALA A 299 -13.08 14.22 33.38
CA ALA A 299 -12.68 13.33 34.46
C ALA A 299 -11.22 12.90 34.28
N VAL A 300 -10.28 13.61 34.87
CA VAL A 300 -8.82 13.38 34.73
C VAL A 300 -8.18 13.03 36.09
N PRO A 301 -8.55 11.88 36.69
CA PRO A 301 -8.02 11.49 38.00
C PRO A 301 -6.51 11.22 38.00
N TYR A 302 -5.91 10.97 36.85
CA TYR A 302 -4.47 10.71 36.68
C TYR A 302 -3.86 11.72 35.69
N GLY A 303 -4.01 13.01 35.98
CA GLY A 303 -3.48 14.09 35.16
C GLY A 303 -2.04 14.51 35.51
N PRO A 304 -1.43 15.40 34.69
CA PRO A 304 -2.04 15.92 33.47
C PRO A 304 -2.12 14.86 32.38
N GLN A 305 -3.20 14.84 31.59
CA GLN A 305 -3.38 13.99 30.43
C GLN A 305 -2.84 14.70 29.18
N GLN A 306 -1.84 14.09 28.54
CA GLN A 306 -1.35 14.53 27.22
C GLN A 306 -2.31 14.04 26.15
N TYR A 307 -2.53 14.83 25.10
CA TYR A 307 -3.31 14.45 23.93
C TYR A 307 -2.74 15.05 22.65
N PHE A 308 -3.12 14.48 21.52
CA PHE A 308 -2.95 15.07 20.19
C PHE A 308 -4.31 15.40 19.58
N MET A 309 -4.36 16.53 18.91
CA MET A 309 -5.42 16.92 18.02
C MET A 309 -4.89 16.90 16.60
N THR A 310 -5.65 16.30 15.67
CA THR A 310 -5.42 16.37 14.23
C THR A 310 -6.64 16.93 13.54
N TYR A 311 -6.43 17.61 12.41
CA TYR A 311 -7.53 18.06 11.58
C TYR A 311 -7.22 17.86 10.10
N GLU A 312 -8.24 17.51 9.33
CA GLU A 312 -8.20 17.37 7.89
C GLU A 312 -9.11 18.40 7.25
N ILE A 313 -8.61 19.12 6.24
CA ILE A 313 -9.39 20.10 5.47
C ILE A 313 -9.52 19.55 4.05
N GLN A 314 -10.73 19.17 3.66
CA GLN A 314 -11.02 18.66 2.33
C GLN A 314 -11.63 19.77 1.45
N SER A 315 -11.07 19.97 0.25
CA SER A 315 -11.58 20.87 -0.78
C SER A 315 -12.50 20.13 -1.76
N SER A 316 -13.00 20.83 -2.79
CA SER A 316 -13.74 20.20 -3.88
C SER A 316 -12.87 19.47 -4.90
N GLU A 317 -11.58 19.33 -4.63
CA GLU A 317 -10.63 18.65 -5.50
C GLU A 317 -10.97 17.17 -5.66
N ILE A 318 -10.53 16.61 -6.77
CA ILE A 318 -10.50 15.18 -7.01
C ILE A 318 -9.03 14.80 -6.97
N THR A 319 -8.69 13.72 -6.31
CA THR A 319 -7.33 13.19 -6.31
C THR A 319 -7.37 11.76 -6.84
N LEU A 320 -6.83 11.54 -8.04
CA LEU A 320 -6.63 10.20 -8.59
C LEU A 320 -5.52 9.52 -7.78
N THR A 321 -5.83 8.39 -7.15
CA THR A 321 -4.88 7.69 -6.28
C THR A 321 -4.33 6.41 -6.90
N TYR A 322 -4.93 5.93 -8.01
CA TYR A 322 -4.43 4.81 -8.81
C TYR A 322 -5.15 4.71 -10.16
N PRO A 323 -4.44 4.45 -11.27
CA PRO A 323 -2.98 4.45 -11.42
C PRO A 323 -2.43 5.89 -11.49
N ILE A 324 -1.29 6.13 -10.84
CA ILE A 324 -0.68 7.46 -10.76
C ILE A 324 0.60 7.61 -11.60
N GLY A 325 1.18 6.50 -12.08
CA GLY A 325 2.36 6.47 -12.94
C GLY A 325 3.43 5.50 -12.46
N GLY A 326 4.15 4.92 -13.42
CA GLY A 326 5.19 3.92 -13.16
C GLY A 326 4.67 2.49 -13.00
N GLU A 327 3.36 2.27 -12.95
CA GLU A 327 2.76 0.94 -12.88
C GLU A 327 2.96 0.17 -14.20
N GLY A 328 2.97 -1.16 -14.10
CA GLY A 328 2.89 -2.07 -15.22
C GLY A 328 1.54 -2.78 -15.25
N LEU A 329 0.64 -2.37 -16.13
CA LEU A 329 -0.68 -2.97 -16.31
C LEU A 329 -0.66 -3.98 -17.45
N VAL A 330 -1.53 -4.99 -17.37
CA VAL A 330 -1.60 -6.08 -18.34
C VAL A 330 -2.84 -5.95 -19.19
N PRO A 331 -2.73 -5.97 -20.52
CA PRO A 331 -3.89 -5.90 -21.42
C PRO A 331 -4.91 -7.00 -21.11
N GLY A 332 -6.19 -6.62 -21.00
CA GLY A 332 -7.31 -7.53 -20.74
C GLY A 332 -7.52 -7.92 -19.29
N GLU A 333 -6.66 -7.52 -18.38
CA GLU A 333 -6.91 -7.70 -16.95
C GLU A 333 -7.82 -6.58 -16.41
N PHE A 334 -8.45 -6.87 -15.29
CA PHE A 334 -9.23 -5.87 -14.55
C PHE A 334 -8.35 -5.17 -13.53
N GLU A 335 -8.35 -3.84 -13.60
CA GLU A 335 -7.68 -2.97 -12.63
C GLU A 335 -8.68 -2.04 -11.97
N LEU A 336 -8.45 -1.67 -10.71
CA LEU A 336 -9.28 -0.70 -10.02
C LEU A 336 -8.69 0.69 -10.18
N ILE A 337 -9.37 1.55 -10.93
CA ILE A 337 -9.10 2.99 -10.86
C ILE A 337 -9.64 3.47 -9.52
N ARG A 338 -8.84 4.23 -8.74
CA ARG A 338 -9.21 4.76 -7.43
C ARG A 338 -8.96 6.26 -7.35
N TRP A 339 -9.81 6.93 -6.59
CA TRP A 339 -9.70 8.37 -6.34
C TRP A 339 -10.34 8.75 -5.01
N ASP A 340 -9.90 9.86 -4.47
CA ASP A 340 -10.53 10.56 -3.37
C ASP A 340 -11.29 11.77 -3.91
N ALA A 341 -12.48 12.01 -3.40
CA ALA A 341 -13.28 13.18 -3.73
C ALA A 341 -14.35 13.41 -2.66
N THR A 342 -14.65 14.66 -2.40
CA THR A 342 -15.78 15.04 -1.51
C THR A 342 -17.12 14.82 -2.19
N ASP A 343 -18.20 14.79 -1.40
CA ASP A 343 -19.58 14.65 -1.93
C ASP A 343 -19.94 15.75 -2.94
N ASP A 344 -20.55 15.34 -4.06
CA ASP A 344 -21.11 16.21 -5.09
C ASP A 344 -22.33 15.51 -5.75
N SER A 345 -23.14 16.27 -6.46
CA SER A 345 -24.32 15.78 -7.19
C SER A 345 -24.01 15.32 -8.62
N TYR A 346 -22.81 15.57 -9.13
CA TYR A 346 -22.42 15.23 -10.50
C TYR A 346 -21.71 13.86 -10.57
N PRO A 347 -21.99 13.06 -11.61
CA PRO A 347 -21.26 11.81 -11.85
C PRO A 347 -19.83 12.08 -12.32
N PHE A 348 -18.97 11.07 -12.18
CA PHE A 348 -17.61 11.12 -12.71
C PHE A 348 -17.56 10.65 -14.17
N VAL A 349 -16.60 11.19 -14.90
CA VAL A 349 -16.17 10.75 -16.23
C VAL A 349 -14.75 10.21 -16.09
N LEU A 350 -14.54 8.97 -16.54
CA LEU A 350 -13.22 8.33 -16.57
C LEU A 350 -12.78 8.15 -18.01
N GLU A 351 -11.53 8.49 -18.29
CA GLU A 351 -10.92 8.37 -19.60
C GLU A 351 -9.48 7.83 -19.46
N TYR A 352 -8.98 7.21 -20.51
CA TYR A 352 -7.58 6.79 -20.62
C TYR A 352 -6.95 7.27 -21.93
N THR A 353 -5.66 7.40 -21.91
CA THR A 353 -4.81 7.64 -23.08
C THR A 353 -3.74 6.57 -23.18
N ILE A 354 -3.21 6.34 -24.39
CA ILE A 354 -2.04 5.50 -24.66
C ILE A 354 -0.93 6.25 -25.41
N ASP A 355 -1.06 7.55 -25.52
CA ASP A 355 -0.22 8.44 -26.31
C ASP A 355 0.12 9.75 -25.57
N ASN A 356 0.32 9.66 -24.24
CA ASN A 356 0.71 10.76 -23.36
C ASN A 356 -0.29 11.94 -23.36
N GLY A 357 -1.59 11.65 -23.42
CA GLY A 357 -2.64 12.67 -23.32
C GLY A 357 -3.02 13.34 -24.65
N ILE A 358 -2.47 12.89 -25.78
CA ILE A 358 -2.82 13.47 -27.10
C ILE A 358 -4.26 13.10 -27.47
N ASN A 359 -4.63 11.82 -27.30
CA ASN A 359 -5.99 11.34 -27.54
C ASN A 359 -6.52 10.64 -26.29
N TRP A 360 -7.76 10.97 -25.92
CA TRP A 360 -8.43 10.37 -24.77
C TRP A 360 -9.58 9.48 -25.21
N ASN A 361 -9.68 8.30 -24.61
CA ASN A 361 -10.70 7.31 -24.85
C ASN A 361 -11.58 7.17 -23.61
N ILE A 362 -12.89 7.17 -23.77
CA ILE A 362 -13.82 7.06 -22.64
C ILE A 362 -13.77 5.65 -22.06
N ILE A 363 -13.54 5.55 -20.77
CA ILE A 363 -13.74 4.34 -19.96
C ILE A 363 -15.21 4.26 -19.53
N ASN A 364 -15.70 5.32 -18.87
CA ASN A 364 -17.09 5.45 -18.47
C ASN A 364 -17.43 6.95 -18.29
N ASN A 365 -18.55 7.40 -18.83
CA ASN A 365 -18.98 8.79 -18.77
C ASN A 365 -20.07 9.07 -17.72
N ASN A 366 -20.41 8.07 -16.89
CA ASN A 366 -21.47 8.19 -15.88
C ASN A 366 -21.18 7.28 -14.66
N VAL A 367 -20.04 7.48 -14.00
CA VAL A 367 -19.72 6.77 -12.76
C VAL A 367 -20.42 7.44 -11.59
N GLY A 368 -20.96 6.63 -10.67
CA GLY A 368 -21.82 7.11 -9.58
C GLY A 368 -21.18 8.19 -8.72
N VAL A 369 -21.98 9.15 -8.27
CA VAL A 369 -21.54 10.36 -7.53
C VAL A 369 -20.76 10.06 -6.23
N ASN A 370 -21.06 8.96 -5.58
CA ASN A 370 -20.43 8.53 -4.32
C ASN A 370 -19.38 7.42 -4.53
N SER A 371 -18.98 7.16 -5.79
CA SER A 371 -17.98 6.14 -6.09
C SER A 371 -16.59 6.68 -5.82
N THR A 372 -15.75 5.87 -5.18
CA THR A 372 -14.32 6.13 -4.96
C THR A 372 -13.44 5.19 -5.76
N PHE A 373 -14.03 4.33 -6.57
CA PHE A 373 -13.34 3.40 -7.46
C PHE A 373 -14.19 3.03 -8.68
N TYR A 374 -13.49 2.52 -9.69
CA TYR A 374 -14.10 1.92 -10.88
C TYR A 374 -13.29 0.71 -11.35
N ASN A 375 -13.98 -0.40 -11.65
CA ASN A 375 -13.34 -1.60 -12.17
C ASN A 375 -13.16 -1.48 -13.69
N TRP A 376 -11.93 -1.23 -14.12
CA TRP A 376 -11.55 -0.98 -15.50
C TRP A 376 -10.96 -2.23 -16.14
N ASN A 377 -11.48 -2.61 -17.31
CA ASN A 377 -10.83 -3.62 -18.14
C ASN A 377 -9.77 -2.92 -18.99
N VAL A 378 -8.49 -3.21 -18.71
CA VAL A 378 -7.35 -2.64 -19.46
C VAL A 378 -7.44 -3.05 -20.92
N PRO A 379 -7.39 -2.12 -21.91
CA PRO A 379 -7.66 -2.46 -23.30
C PRO A 379 -6.63 -3.41 -23.89
N ASN A 380 -7.08 -4.51 -24.49
CA ASN A 380 -6.24 -5.44 -25.26
C ASN A 380 -5.79 -4.84 -26.59
N SER A 381 -6.67 -4.07 -27.20
CA SER A 381 -6.42 -3.45 -28.50
C SER A 381 -7.15 -2.13 -28.62
N LEU A 382 -6.62 -1.22 -29.42
CA LEU A 382 -7.28 0.00 -29.84
C LEU A 382 -7.31 0.04 -31.36
N ASN A 383 -8.52 0.18 -31.94
CA ASN A 383 -8.74 0.14 -33.40
C ASN A 383 -8.17 -1.13 -34.09
N GLY A 384 -8.21 -2.27 -33.38
CA GLY A 384 -7.70 -3.55 -33.88
C GLY A 384 -6.18 -3.74 -33.79
N VAL A 385 -5.45 -2.79 -33.20
CA VAL A 385 -4.02 -2.89 -32.92
C VAL A 385 -3.81 -3.27 -31.45
N PRO A 386 -3.03 -4.31 -31.13
CA PRO A 386 -2.69 -4.64 -29.74
C PRO A 386 -2.07 -3.46 -29.03
N VAL A 387 -2.50 -3.23 -27.77
CA VAL A 387 -1.95 -2.14 -26.95
C VAL A 387 -0.63 -2.60 -26.32
N ALA A 388 0.45 -1.87 -26.61
CA ALA A 388 1.72 -1.96 -25.93
C ALA A 388 2.35 -0.56 -25.89
N THR A 389 2.30 0.08 -24.72
CA THR A 389 2.68 1.50 -24.57
C THR A 389 3.34 1.76 -23.20
N ASP A 390 4.22 2.73 -23.15
CA ASP A 390 4.78 3.35 -21.96
C ASP A 390 4.26 4.79 -21.74
N ALA A 391 3.23 5.16 -22.48
CA ALA A 391 2.65 6.51 -22.51
C ALA A 391 1.17 6.50 -22.09
N ALA A 392 0.76 5.54 -21.26
CA ALA A 392 -0.60 5.46 -20.77
C ALA A 392 -0.82 6.36 -19.56
N ARG A 393 -2.03 6.97 -19.48
CA ARG A 393 -2.54 7.70 -18.30
C ARG A 393 -4.04 7.45 -18.16
N VAL A 394 -4.54 7.68 -16.97
CA VAL A 394 -5.97 7.79 -16.65
C VAL A 394 -6.28 9.21 -16.24
N ARG A 395 -7.47 9.66 -16.58
CA ARG A 395 -8.01 10.97 -16.17
C ARG A 395 -9.41 10.77 -15.60
N ILE A 396 -9.71 11.51 -14.53
CA ILE A 396 -11.02 11.58 -13.91
C ILE A 396 -11.51 13.03 -13.92
N THR A 397 -12.77 13.23 -14.27
CA THR A 397 -13.40 14.56 -14.33
C THR A 397 -14.76 14.53 -13.68
N ARG A 398 -15.09 15.55 -12.90
CA ARG A 398 -16.43 15.81 -12.35
C ARG A 398 -16.67 17.31 -12.26
N ASN A 399 -17.77 17.78 -12.84
CA ASN A 399 -18.19 19.20 -12.76
C ASN A 399 -17.09 20.20 -13.15
N GLY A 400 -16.27 19.86 -14.16
CA GLY A 400 -15.18 20.72 -14.65
C GLY A 400 -13.89 20.66 -13.82
N ILE A 401 -13.85 19.90 -12.74
CA ILE A 401 -12.64 19.60 -11.97
C ILE A 401 -12.07 18.30 -12.52
N THR A 402 -10.78 18.29 -12.81
CA THR A 402 -10.10 17.15 -13.44
C THR A 402 -8.80 16.86 -12.71
N ASP A 403 -8.52 15.58 -12.53
CA ASP A 403 -7.21 15.08 -12.14
C ASP A 403 -6.81 13.92 -13.05
N GLU A 404 -5.50 13.71 -13.22
CA GLU A 404 -4.94 12.67 -14.08
C GLU A 404 -3.70 12.03 -13.43
N SER A 405 -3.29 10.86 -13.93
CA SER A 405 -2.05 10.20 -13.49
C SER A 405 -0.87 11.18 -13.50
N ASP A 406 -0.13 11.26 -12.39
CA ASP A 406 1.03 12.17 -12.22
C ASP A 406 2.13 11.91 -13.24
N ALA A 407 2.30 10.63 -13.61
CA ALA A 407 3.24 10.19 -14.62
C ALA A 407 2.62 9.11 -15.52
N ASN A 408 3.32 8.76 -16.59
CA ASN A 408 2.91 7.68 -17.46
C ASN A 408 3.07 6.32 -16.76
N PHE A 409 2.17 5.40 -17.03
CA PHE A 409 2.30 3.99 -16.72
C PHE A 409 2.40 3.13 -17.99
N THR A 410 2.83 1.89 -17.84
CA THR A 410 3.04 0.97 -18.97
C THR A 410 1.88 0.00 -19.09
N ILE A 411 1.38 -0.21 -20.30
CA ILE A 411 0.45 -1.29 -20.63
C ILE A 411 1.19 -2.25 -21.55
N ILE A 412 1.50 -3.45 -21.10
CA ILE A 412 2.20 -4.48 -21.84
C ILE A 412 2.00 -5.86 -21.18
N ASP A 413 1.98 -6.93 -21.98
CA ASP A 413 1.88 -8.30 -21.48
C ASP A 413 3.08 -8.73 -20.63
N VAL A 414 2.88 -9.77 -19.84
CA VAL A 414 3.90 -10.39 -18.99
C VAL A 414 4.56 -11.54 -19.73
N PRO A 415 5.91 -11.62 -19.79
CA PRO A 415 6.60 -12.76 -20.39
C PRO A 415 6.48 -14.01 -19.52
N ASN A 416 6.28 -15.18 -20.14
CA ASN A 416 6.31 -16.45 -19.42
C ASN A 416 7.77 -16.93 -19.30
N VAL A 417 8.27 -16.99 -18.07
CA VAL A 417 9.68 -17.21 -17.73
C VAL A 417 9.93 -18.65 -17.32
N SER A 418 11.04 -19.19 -17.76
CA SER A 418 11.59 -20.46 -17.27
C SER A 418 13.11 -20.42 -17.18
N VAL A 419 13.67 -21.20 -16.27
CA VAL A 419 15.11 -21.39 -16.17
C VAL A 419 15.45 -22.70 -16.86
N ASN A 420 16.26 -22.62 -17.90
CA ASN A 420 16.61 -23.79 -18.69
C ASN A 420 17.67 -24.64 -17.99
N TRP A 421 18.71 -23.99 -17.45
CA TRP A 421 19.74 -24.69 -16.67
C TRP A 421 20.47 -23.73 -15.72
N ILE A 422 21.03 -24.32 -14.65
CA ILE A 422 21.92 -23.66 -13.70
C ILE A 422 23.22 -24.44 -13.60
N CYS A 423 24.32 -23.78 -13.92
CA CYS A 423 25.68 -24.31 -13.76
C CYS A 423 26.41 -23.52 -12.65
N PRO A 424 27.53 -24.01 -12.11
CA PRO A 424 28.27 -23.31 -11.05
C PRO A 424 28.73 -21.91 -11.43
N ASP A 425 28.91 -21.64 -12.71
CA ASP A 425 29.43 -20.38 -13.26
C ASP A 425 28.42 -19.60 -14.10
N SER A 426 27.25 -20.18 -14.40
CA SER A 426 26.32 -19.56 -15.32
C SER A 426 24.89 -20.06 -15.19
N ILE A 427 23.92 -19.23 -15.52
CA ILE A 427 22.49 -19.52 -15.48
C ILE A 427 21.87 -19.08 -16.81
N TYR A 428 21.09 -19.97 -17.44
CA TYR A 428 20.42 -19.68 -18.69
C TYR A 428 18.90 -19.55 -18.47
N VAL A 429 18.41 -18.32 -18.60
CA VAL A 429 17.00 -17.96 -18.46
C VAL A 429 16.39 -17.77 -19.84
N ILE A 430 15.20 -18.30 -20.04
CA ILE A 430 14.43 -18.17 -21.29
C ILE A 430 13.01 -17.69 -20.99
N TRP A 431 12.42 -16.94 -21.92
CA TRP A 431 11.04 -16.46 -21.79
C TRP A 431 10.36 -16.29 -23.14
N SER A 432 9.01 -16.22 -23.13
CA SER A 432 8.23 -15.95 -24.32
C SER A 432 8.37 -14.48 -24.75
N SER A 433 8.41 -14.21 -26.06
CA SER A 433 8.36 -12.84 -26.55
C SER A 433 7.00 -12.21 -26.26
N VAL A 434 7.02 -10.92 -25.97
CA VAL A 434 5.84 -10.10 -25.70
C VAL A 434 5.63 -9.12 -26.86
N THR A 435 4.42 -9.05 -27.37
CA THR A 435 4.06 -8.16 -28.50
C THR A 435 4.32 -6.71 -28.13
N GLY A 436 5.11 -6.02 -28.94
CA GLY A 436 5.42 -4.60 -28.76
C GLY A 436 6.55 -4.32 -27.77
N ALA A 437 7.11 -5.33 -27.11
CA ALA A 437 8.28 -5.14 -26.24
C ALA A 437 9.51 -4.71 -27.06
N THR A 438 10.22 -3.70 -26.57
CA THR A 438 11.51 -3.26 -27.11
C THR A 438 12.65 -3.99 -26.43
N ASP A 439 12.50 -4.24 -25.13
CA ASP A 439 13.52 -4.81 -24.26
C ASP A 439 12.89 -5.69 -23.18
N TYR A 440 13.75 -6.45 -22.50
CA TYR A 440 13.40 -7.25 -21.34
C TYR A 440 14.41 -7.02 -20.22
N GLU A 441 13.96 -6.78 -19.01
CA GLU A 441 14.83 -6.74 -17.83
C GLU A 441 14.77 -8.09 -17.10
N VAL A 442 15.91 -8.74 -17.00
CA VAL A 442 16.07 -9.99 -16.24
C VAL A 442 16.54 -9.66 -14.84
N SER A 443 15.84 -10.15 -13.84
CA SER A 443 16.14 -9.92 -12.43
C SER A 443 16.36 -11.23 -11.70
N MET A 444 17.23 -11.21 -10.68
CA MET A 444 17.50 -12.31 -9.78
C MET A 444 17.32 -11.83 -8.33
N LEU A 445 16.84 -12.71 -7.46
CA LEU A 445 16.71 -12.42 -6.03
C LEU A 445 18.10 -12.21 -5.41
N GLY A 446 18.36 -11.01 -4.95
CA GLY A 446 19.51 -10.62 -4.16
C GLY A 446 19.30 -10.87 -2.66
N GLN A 447 19.98 -10.08 -1.82
CA GLN A 447 19.84 -10.23 -0.36
C GLN A 447 18.49 -9.77 0.19
N LYS A 448 17.82 -8.82 -0.49
CA LYS A 448 16.55 -8.22 -0.04
C LYS A 448 15.53 -8.06 -1.14
N TYR A 449 15.98 -7.79 -2.38
CA TYR A 449 15.14 -7.42 -3.50
C TYR A 449 15.51 -8.24 -4.73
N MET A 450 14.65 -8.17 -5.74
CA MET A 450 14.97 -8.66 -7.09
C MET A 450 15.89 -7.64 -7.76
N ASP A 451 17.18 -7.96 -7.84
CA ASP A 451 18.17 -7.10 -8.44
C ASP A 451 18.18 -7.28 -9.97
N SER A 452 18.23 -6.18 -10.72
CA SER A 452 18.37 -6.22 -12.18
C SER A 452 19.75 -6.76 -12.54
N MET A 453 19.79 -7.84 -13.33
CA MET A 453 21.01 -8.50 -13.75
C MET A 453 21.45 -8.04 -15.15
N THR A 454 20.51 -7.94 -16.07
CA THR A 454 20.77 -7.54 -17.45
C THR A 454 19.51 -7.08 -18.16
N THR A 455 19.69 -6.29 -19.22
CA THR A 455 18.63 -5.92 -20.14
C THR A 455 18.93 -6.55 -21.50
N VAL A 456 17.93 -7.21 -22.09
CA VAL A 456 18.04 -7.90 -23.38
C VAL A 456 17.13 -7.21 -24.39
N VAL A 457 17.70 -6.71 -25.47
CA VAL A 457 16.93 -6.13 -26.58
C VAL A 457 16.10 -7.22 -27.25
N SER A 458 14.84 -6.94 -27.56
CA SER A 458 13.95 -7.88 -28.27
C SER A 458 14.52 -8.21 -29.65
N ASN A 459 14.74 -9.48 -29.92
CA ASN A 459 15.37 -9.95 -31.19
C ASN A 459 14.35 -10.40 -32.24
N GLY A 460 13.04 -10.23 -31.98
CA GLY A 460 11.96 -10.64 -32.89
C GLY A 460 11.67 -12.16 -32.92
N ASN A 461 12.41 -12.95 -32.17
CA ASN A 461 12.14 -14.39 -32.03
C ASN A 461 10.99 -14.66 -31.06
N THR A 462 10.31 -15.79 -31.21
CA THR A 462 9.22 -16.20 -30.28
C THR A 462 9.72 -16.53 -28.88
N THR A 463 10.99 -16.90 -28.75
CA THR A 463 11.68 -17.16 -27.48
C THR A 463 12.85 -16.19 -27.34
N GLN A 464 12.94 -15.56 -26.19
CA GLN A 464 14.02 -14.69 -25.78
C GLN A 464 14.87 -15.42 -24.73
N SER A 465 16.12 -15.02 -24.55
CA SER A 465 17.00 -15.64 -23.55
C SER A 465 18.08 -14.72 -23.03
N ALA A 466 18.60 -15.05 -21.85
CA ALA A 466 19.80 -14.45 -21.30
C ALA A 466 20.70 -15.51 -20.65
N LEU A 467 21.99 -15.35 -20.81
CA LEU A 467 23.02 -16.07 -20.08
C LEU A 467 23.54 -15.14 -18.99
N LEU A 468 23.34 -15.52 -17.73
CA LEU A 468 23.87 -14.81 -16.56
C LEU A 468 25.16 -15.49 -16.12
N LEU A 469 26.25 -14.75 -16.10
CA LEU A 469 27.57 -15.24 -15.73
C LEU A 469 27.90 -14.93 -14.28
N ASN A 470 28.53 -15.91 -13.61
CA ASN A 470 28.95 -15.79 -12.22
C ASN A 470 27.89 -15.20 -11.27
N PRO A 471 26.61 -15.61 -11.37
CA PRO A 471 25.58 -15.10 -10.47
C PRO A 471 25.79 -15.74 -9.11
N ASN A 472 26.65 -15.20 -8.29
CA ASN A 472 26.99 -15.59 -6.91
C ASN A 472 26.86 -17.12 -6.63
N PRO A 473 27.96 -17.90 -6.68
CA PRO A 473 27.93 -19.37 -6.67
C PRO A 473 27.41 -20.02 -5.37
N ASN A 474 27.09 -19.24 -4.35
CA ASN A 474 26.63 -19.73 -3.05
C ASN A 474 25.09 -19.71 -2.88
N ILE A 475 24.32 -19.34 -3.91
CA ILE A 475 22.86 -19.33 -3.82
C ILE A 475 22.34 -20.67 -4.30
N LEU A 476 22.02 -21.56 -3.34
CA LEU A 476 21.43 -22.88 -3.60
C LEU A 476 19.99 -22.78 -4.17
N ASP A 477 19.28 -21.68 -3.89
CA ASP A 477 17.92 -21.39 -4.35
C ASP A 477 17.92 -20.03 -5.04
N SER A 478 18.05 -20.01 -6.35
CA SER A 478 17.99 -18.78 -7.13
C SER A 478 16.59 -18.57 -7.71
N TRP A 479 16.04 -17.38 -7.50
CA TRP A 479 14.76 -16.95 -8.05
C TRP A 479 14.98 -15.91 -9.13
N PHE A 480 14.28 -16.08 -10.25
CA PHE A 480 14.39 -15.22 -11.43
C PHE A 480 13.02 -14.69 -11.83
N SER A 481 12.99 -13.47 -12.31
CA SER A 481 11.83 -12.89 -12.99
C SER A 481 12.28 -12.05 -14.17
N VAL A 482 11.39 -11.88 -15.14
CA VAL A 482 11.62 -11.03 -16.30
C VAL A 482 10.44 -10.07 -16.42
N CYS A 483 10.68 -8.81 -16.70
CA CYS A 483 9.64 -7.89 -17.16
C CYS A 483 9.89 -7.50 -18.61
N ALA A 484 8.82 -7.44 -19.39
CA ALA A 484 8.85 -6.80 -20.70
C ALA A 484 8.90 -5.28 -20.53
N LYS A 485 9.65 -4.60 -21.38
CA LYS A 485 9.75 -3.15 -21.43
C LYS A 485 9.23 -2.62 -22.76
N LYS A 486 8.62 -1.45 -22.70
CA LYS A 486 8.34 -0.63 -23.89
C LYS A 486 9.12 0.66 -23.73
N ASN A 487 10.19 0.84 -24.52
CA ASN A 487 11.15 1.93 -24.34
C ASN A 487 11.66 1.97 -22.87
N ASP A 488 11.42 3.06 -22.15
CA ASP A 488 11.81 3.21 -20.74
C ASP A 488 10.78 2.63 -19.75
N GLY A 489 9.54 2.41 -20.19
CA GLY A 489 8.45 1.89 -19.36
C GLY A 489 8.63 0.40 -19.05
N LYS A 490 8.45 0.04 -17.78
CA LYS A 490 8.51 -1.35 -17.30
C LYS A 490 7.11 -1.92 -17.15
N GLY A 491 6.88 -3.09 -17.77
CA GLY A 491 5.70 -3.89 -17.51
C GLY A 491 5.77 -4.60 -16.14
N ARG A 492 4.68 -5.26 -15.79
CA ARG A 492 4.63 -6.12 -14.60
C ARG A 492 5.59 -7.31 -14.78
N ARG A 493 6.29 -7.68 -13.73
CA ARG A 493 7.10 -8.90 -13.70
C ARG A 493 6.19 -10.11 -13.59
N ASP A 494 6.59 -11.21 -14.24
CA ASP A 494 6.00 -12.51 -13.96
C ASP A 494 6.32 -12.98 -12.53
N VAL A 495 5.57 -13.96 -12.05
CA VAL A 495 5.90 -14.64 -10.80
C VAL A 495 7.31 -15.19 -10.89
N ALA A 496 8.14 -14.89 -9.90
CA ALA A 496 9.52 -15.36 -9.90
C ALA A 496 9.57 -16.89 -9.93
N VAL A 497 10.40 -17.43 -10.81
CA VAL A 497 10.62 -18.87 -10.94
C VAL A 497 11.88 -19.28 -10.18
N ASN A 498 11.80 -20.37 -9.45
CA ASN A 498 12.93 -20.99 -8.79
C ASN A 498 13.51 -22.08 -9.70
N ALA A 499 14.81 -22.18 -9.73
CA ALA A 499 15.48 -23.27 -10.41
C ALA A 499 16.49 -23.92 -9.48
N GLN A 500 16.37 -25.24 -9.35
CA GLN A 500 17.35 -26.05 -8.65
C GLN A 500 18.57 -26.33 -9.58
N PRO A 501 19.79 -26.33 -9.05
CA PRO A 501 20.96 -26.68 -9.82
C PRO A 501 20.78 -28.04 -10.48
N ASN A 502 20.80 -28.09 -11.81
CA ASN A 502 20.75 -29.34 -12.57
C ASN A 502 22.13 -29.64 -13.15
N ASN A 503 22.91 -30.42 -12.43
CA ASN A 503 24.28 -30.77 -12.82
C ASN A 503 24.39 -31.66 -14.09
N SER A 504 23.27 -32.08 -14.70
CA SER A 504 23.28 -33.06 -15.79
C SER A 504 23.32 -32.46 -17.20
N SER A 505 23.25 -31.14 -17.36
CA SER A 505 23.21 -30.49 -18.69
C SER A 505 23.90 -29.14 -18.76
N CYS A 506 25.06 -28.99 -18.13
CA CYS A 506 25.84 -27.74 -18.15
C CYS A 506 26.58 -27.51 -19.49
N ALA A 507 26.04 -27.97 -20.61
CA ALA A 507 26.50 -27.62 -21.95
C ALA A 507 25.62 -26.47 -22.47
N ALA A 508 25.95 -25.23 -22.07
CA ALA A 508 25.35 -24.05 -22.68
C ALA A 508 25.70 -24.05 -24.19
N PRO A 509 24.76 -23.61 -25.05
CA PRO A 509 25.18 -23.19 -26.39
C PRO A 509 26.21 -22.07 -26.22
N PRO A 510 27.36 -22.16 -26.93
CA PRO A 510 28.42 -21.18 -26.79
C PRO A 510 27.90 -19.79 -27.18
N VAL A 511 28.23 -18.81 -26.37
CA VAL A 511 28.00 -17.38 -26.68
C VAL A 511 29.33 -16.83 -27.17
N ALA A 512 29.36 -16.42 -28.44
CA ALA A 512 30.56 -15.88 -29.03
C ALA A 512 31.00 -14.57 -28.36
N ASN A 513 32.21 -14.53 -27.89
CA ASN A 513 32.91 -13.33 -27.42
C ASN A 513 34.38 -13.43 -27.79
N PHE A 514 35.07 -12.32 -27.91
CA PHE A 514 36.50 -12.32 -28.25
C PHE A 514 37.20 -11.06 -27.74
N ILE A 515 38.51 -11.20 -27.58
CA ILE A 515 39.44 -10.13 -27.27
C ILE A 515 40.35 -9.92 -28.49
N VAL A 516 40.56 -8.65 -28.85
CA VAL A 516 41.56 -8.26 -29.82
C VAL A 516 42.82 -7.83 -29.05
N ASN A 517 43.87 -8.61 -29.19
CA ASN A 517 45.18 -8.23 -28.66
C ASN A 517 45.85 -7.30 -29.67
N ASP A 518 46.31 -6.14 -29.24
CA ASP A 518 46.91 -5.09 -30.07
C ASP A 518 45.97 -4.62 -31.21
N PRO A 519 44.88 -3.93 -30.91
CA PRO A 519 43.93 -3.44 -31.93
C PRO A 519 44.53 -2.41 -32.91
N ILE A 520 45.77 -1.92 -32.66
CA ILE A 520 46.52 -1.04 -33.51
C ILE A 520 47.86 -1.70 -33.86
N SER A 521 47.90 -2.41 -34.97
CA SER A 521 49.13 -3.08 -35.47
C SER A 521 49.76 -2.32 -36.65
N CYS A 522 51.03 -1.95 -36.53
CA CYS A 522 51.79 -1.31 -37.62
C CYS A 522 52.20 -2.34 -38.69
N SER A 523 52.17 -3.61 -38.40
CA SER A 523 52.45 -4.70 -39.35
C SER A 523 51.24 -5.13 -40.18
N GLY A 524 50.04 -4.69 -39.78
CA GLY A 524 48.77 -5.21 -40.33
C GLY A 524 48.33 -6.57 -39.77
N GLU A 525 49.10 -7.17 -38.87
CA GLU A 525 48.73 -8.41 -38.20
C GLU A 525 47.99 -8.13 -36.92
N VAL A 526 46.82 -8.78 -36.73
CA VAL A 526 45.98 -8.67 -35.55
C VAL A 526 45.73 -10.07 -34.99
N SER A 527 45.98 -10.27 -33.72
CA SER A 527 45.72 -11.50 -32.99
C SER A 527 44.34 -11.40 -32.30
N PHE A 528 43.51 -12.39 -32.59
CA PHE A 528 42.20 -12.54 -31.96
C PHE A 528 42.25 -13.72 -30.98
N GLN A 529 41.73 -13.52 -29.82
CA GLN A 529 41.62 -14.54 -28.78
C GLN A 529 40.15 -14.84 -28.52
N ASP A 530 39.79 -16.11 -28.51
CA ASP A 530 38.47 -16.54 -28.09
C ASP A 530 38.26 -16.24 -26.61
N ASP A 531 37.17 -15.59 -26.33
CA ASP A 531 36.66 -15.31 -24.97
C ASP A 531 35.19 -15.73 -24.85
N SER A 532 34.82 -16.71 -25.71
CA SER A 532 33.46 -17.23 -25.77
C SER A 532 33.12 -18.07 -24.53
N TYR A 533 31.86 -17.96 -24.10
CA TYR A 533 31.33 -18.71 -22.97
C TYR A 533 30.62 -19.99 -23.46
N GLY A 534 30.52 -21.02 -22.58
CA GLY A 534 29.75 -22.24 -22.85
C GLY A 534 30.50 -23.33 -23.63
N GLN A 535 31.83 -23.39 -23.56
CA GLN A 535 32.71 -24.40 -24.16
C GLN A 535 32.41 -24.61 -25.65
N PRO A 536 32.72 -23.64 -26.52
CA PRO A 536 32.59 -23.83 -27.96
C PRO A 536 33.45 -25.00 -28.44
N SER A 537 32.92 -25.81 -29.35
CA SER A 537 33.64 -26.89 -30.00
C SER A 537 34.05 -26.56 -31.44
N ASN A 538 33.55 -25.44 -31.97
CA ASN A 538 33.84 -24.95 -33.31
C ASN A 538 33.84 -23.43 -33.34
N TRP A 539 34.67 -22.83 -34.13
CA TRP A 539 34.80 -21.39 -34.33
C TRP A 539 34.62 -21.04 -35.80
N LEU A 540 34.04 -19.89 -36.07
CA LEU A 540 34.00 -19.27 -37.38
C LEU A 540 34.23 -17.77 -37.22
N TRP A 541 35.39 -17.31 -37.58
CA TRP A 541 35.75 -15.91 -37.59
C TRP A 541 35.49 -15.29 -38.95
N ASN A 542 34.90 -14.12 -38.98
CA ASN A 542 34.78 -13.28 -40.17
C ASN A 542 35.48 -11.95 -39.86
N PHE A 543 36.57 -11.68 -40.55
CA PHE A 543 37.44 -10.51 -40.29
C PHE A 543 36.97 -9.25 -41.00
N GLY A 544 35.84 -9.27 -41.71
CA GLY A 544 35.24 -8.10 -42.35
C GLY A 544 35.87 -7.71 -43.69
N ASP A 545 36.96 -8.32 -44.08
CA ASP A 545 37.68 -8.12 -45.35
C ASP A 545 37.41 -9.25 -46.39
N GLY A 546 36.48 -10.15 -46.07
CA GLY A 546 36.13 -11.32 -46.89
C GLY A 546 36.88 -12.59 -46.50
N ASN A 547 37.84 -12.53 -45.60
CA ASN A 547 38.56 -13.69 -45.08
C ASN A 547 37.88 -14.24 -43.82
N THR A 548 38.03 -15.55 -43.60
CA THR A 548 37.48 -16.27 -42.44
C THR A 548 38.53 -17.19 -41.84
N SER A 549 38.33 -17.60 -40.55
CA SER A 549 39.14 -18.60 -39.88
C SER A 549 38.27 -19.51 -39.01
N ASN A 550 38.68 -20.79 -38.89
CA ASN A 550 38.08 -21.77 -37.98
C ASN A 550 39.00 -22.12 -36.79
N LEU A 551 40.06 -21.38 -36.61
CA LEU A 551 40.97 -21.56 -35.47
C LEU A 551 40.34 -20.91 -34.21
N GLU A 552 40.61 -21.48 -33.05
CA GLU A 552 40.17 -20.93 -31.76
C GLU A 552 40.71 -19.51 -31.53
N ASN A 553 41.99 -19.31 -31.75
CA ASN A 553 42.69 -18.05 -31.58
C ASN A 553 43.46 -17.70 -32.87
N PRO A 554 42.79 -17.07 -33.86
CA PRO A 554 43.44 -16.81 -35.15
C PRO A 554 44.30 -15.55 -35.11
N LEU A 555 45.38 -15.61 -35.93
CA LEU A 555 46.13 -14.43 -36.33
C LEU A 555 45.70 -14.06 -37.76
N HIS A 556 45.34 -12.80 -37.99
CA HIS A 556 44.92 -12.33 -39.31
C HIS A 556 45.71 -11.11 -39.74
N SER A 557 46.06 -11.07 -41.05
CA SER A 557 46.78 -9.96 -41.63
C SER A 557 45.90 -9.18 -42.59
N TYR A 558 45.67 -7.90 -42.29
CA TYR A 558 44.94 -6.98 -43.14
C TYR A 558 45.86 -6.33 -44.16
N LEU A 559 45.52 -6.41 -45.45
CA LEU A 559 46.31 -5.89 -46.55
C LEU A 559 46.19 -4.33 -46.71
N SER A 560 45.31 -3.71 -45.98
CA SER A 560 45.17 -2.22 -45.95
C SER A 560 44.97 -1.72 -44.54
N LEU A 561 45.68 -0.67 -44.16
CA LEU A 561 45.57 0.04 -42.89
C LEU A 561 44.20 0.78 -42.82
N ARG A 562 43.12 0.08 -42.61
CA ARG A 562 41.84 0.68 -42.19
C ARG A 562 41.60 0.37 -40.72
N PRO A 563 41.03 1.29 -39.91
CA PRO A 563 40.61 0.94 -38.56
C PRO A 563 39.60 -0.22 -38.61
N VAL A 564 39.84 -1.24 -37.83
CA VAL A 564 38.97 -2.42 -37.65
C VAL A 564 37.79 -2.04 -36.73
#